data_9d1f288b282c408bb9fa3c7e2be14314
#
_entry.id   9d1f288b282c408bb9fa3c7e2be14314
#
_cell.length_a   1.000
_cell.length_b   1.000
_cell.length_c   1.000
_cell.angle_alpha   90.00
_cell.angle_beta   90.00
_cell.angle_gamma   90.00
#
_symmetry.space_group_name_H-M   'P 1'
#
loop_
_entity.id
_entity.type
_entity.pdbx_description
1 polymer ?
#
loop_
_entity_poly.entity_id
_entity_poly.type
_entity_poly.pdbx_seq_one_letter_code
_entity_poly.pdbx_strand_id
1 'polypeptide(L)'
;MIKSKNIFLEKKILIYGLGKSGISSYKFLNNKAKVYLFDDNLKKKFKYQSNQRLKNIKKISKIKFDRIIISPGIDVLNCKLSKFLKKNLSKIYTDLDIFYSFYKNKSITITGTNGKSTTAKILYEVLLDQNHDCRLIGNIGNPALSEKKITKNTVFVIEASSYQLDYSKLFTSKYSVILNISPDHIERHKNLKNYINAKFKLLNSQSNKFIAFVKKNDLLINKKINSKKYKQKIIRVDLKRANKTIKQLNNKYFLSAGNRENLSFVLKISDTLKLNNKILFKTLNRFKGLKYRQQIIYEDKNLTIINDSKSTSFASSENLLKNLKNVYWILGGIPKKGDQFNLSKKHCKNFKTFIFGDNHEEFKRNFKNKMPVNNFTNLKDILNEIFFDLKNKKLKKNIIFFSPAGASFDGFKNFEDRGKYFNQLVKKFLNAKR
;
A
#
# COMPACT_ATOMS: atom_id res chain seq x y z
N MET A 1 1.52 33.60 25.02
CA MET A 1 2.09 32.76 23.96
C MET A 1 1.40 33.10 22.65
N ILE A 2 2.08 33.76 21.74
CA ILE A 2 1.60 34.02 20.37
C ILE A 2 1.47 32.63 19.70
N LYS A 3 0.24 32.17 19.44
CA LYS A 3 0.01 30.97 18.62
C LYS A 3 0.67 31.23 17.28
N SER A 4 1.81 30.59 17.00
CA SER A 4 2.46 30.71 15.69
C SER A 4 1.44 30.36 14.62
N LYS A 5 1.16 31.29 13.72
CA LYS A 5 0.20 31.12 12.62
C LYS A 5 0.60 29.90 11.81
N ASN A 6 -0.35 29.01 11.50
CA ASN A 6 -0.07 27.83 10.71
C ASN A 6 0.64 28.21 9.40
N ILE A 7 1.73 27.50 9.06
CA ILE A 7 2.64 27.85 7.97
C ILE A 7 2.00 27.79 6.56
N PHE A 8 0.81 27.22 6.42
CA PHE A 8 0.07 27.13 5.16
C PHE A 8 -1.05 28.18 5.03
N LEU A 9 -1.44 28.85 6.13
CA LEU A 9 -2.50 29.88 6.10
C LEU A 9 -2.01 31.15 5.38
N GLU A 10 -2.86 31.69 4.53
CA GLU A 10 -2.65 32.95 3.78
C GLU A 10 -1.38 32.94 2.91
N LYS A 11 -0.92 31.76 2.53
CA LYS A 11 0.26 31.57 1.68
C LYS A 11 -0.11 31.41 0.21
N LYS A 12 0.81 31.75 -0.66
CA LYS A 12 0.76 31.45 -2.08
C LYS A 12 1.31 30.05 -2.29
N ILE A 13 0.43 29.08 -2.59
CA ILE A 13 0.75 27.66 -2.62
C ILE A 13 0.58 27.10 -4.03
N LEU A 14 1.59 26.39 -4.52
CA LEU A 14 1.48 25.55 -5.70
C LEU A 14 1.14 24.11 -5.24
N ILE A 15 0.08 23.52 -5.78
CA ILE A 15 -0.20 22.07 -5.66
C ILE A 15 0.15 21.42 -6.99
N TYR A 16 1.11 20.52 -6.96
CA TYR A 16 1.59 19.79 -8.12
C TYR A 16 1.22 18.31 -8.06
N GLY A 17 0.50 17.85 -9.09
CA GLY A 17 -0.12 16.53 -9.18
C GLY A 17 -1.55 16.53 -8.65
N LEU A 18 -2.51 16.35 -9.56
CA LEU A 18 -3.95 16.42 -9.28
C LEU A 18 -4.59 15.02 -9.17
N GLY A 19 -3.87 14.10 -8.50
CA GLY A 19 -4.40 12.82 -8.03
C GLY A 19 -5.23 13.00 -6.75
N LYS A 20 -5.58 11.88 -6.09
CA LYS A 20 -6.41 11.90 -4.85
C LYS A 20 -5.84 12.83 -3.77
N SER A 21 -4.52 12.75 -3.48
CA SER A 21 -3.86 13.60 -2.48
C SER A 21 -3.85 15.08 -2.87
N GLY A 22 -3.52 15.40 -4.14
CA GLY A 22 -3.51 16.80 -4.59
C GLY A 22 -4.88 17.44 -4.59
N ILE A 23 -5.92 16.69 -5.02
CA ILE A 23 -7.31 17.17 -4.98
C ILE A 23 -7.77 17.40 -3.53
N SER A 24 -7.45 16.50 -2.61
CA SER A 24 -7.80 16.67 -1.19
C SER A 24 -7.08 17.86 -0.57
N SER A 25 -5.80 18.07 -0.91
CA SER A 25 -5.01 19.24 -0.48
C SER A 25 -5.63 20.53 -1.01
N TYR A 26 -6.05 20.56 -2.27
CA TYR A 26 -6.75 21.70 -2.85
C TYR A 26 -8.04 22.01 -2.11
N LYS A 27 -8.93 21.03 -1.97
CA LYS A 27 -10.22 21.23 -1.27
C LYS A 27 -10.05 21.72 0.16
N PHE A 28 -9.00 21.26 0.83
CA PHE A 28 -8.71 21.65 2.20
C PHE A 28 -8.14 23.07 2.33
N LEU A 29 -7.29 23.48 1.38
CA LEU A 29 -6.57 24.77 1.44
C LEU A 29 -7.24 25.90 0.67
N ASN A 30 -8.18 25.63 -0.23
CA ASN A 30 -8.73 26.61 -1.17
C ASN A 30 -9.27 27.87 -0.49
N ASN A 31 -9.93 27.74 0.69
CA ASN A 31 -10.47 28.87 1.45
C ASN A 31 -9.51 29.36 2.56
N LYS A 32 -8.26 28.86 2.59
CA LYS A 32 -7.27 29.15 3.63
C LYS A 32 -5.98 29.75 3.09
N ALA A 33 -5.77 29.67 1.77
CA ALA A 33 -4.56 30.11 1.09
C ALA A 33 -4.83 30.46 -0.37
N LYS A 34 -3.94 31.21 -1.00
CA LYS A 34 -3.99 31.46 -2.45
C LYS A 34 -3.37 30.26 -3.20
N VAL A 35 -4.22 29.35 -3.67
CA VAL A 35 -3.79 28.08 -4.24
C VAL A 35 -3.69 28.16 -5.77
N TYR A 36 -2.62 27.58 -6.32
CA TYR A 36 -2.41 27.36 -7.75
C TYR A 36 -2.24 25.86 -8.00
N LEU A 37 -2.73 25.38 -9.14
CA LEU A 37 -2.79 23.97 -9.48
C LEU A 37 -1.99 23.67 -10.73
N PHE A 38 -1.22 22.58 -10.71
CA PHE A 38 -0.52 22.09 -11.89
C PHE A 38 -0.51 20.55 -11.89
N ASP A 39 -0.60 19.98 -13.11
CA ASP A 39 -0.46 18.55 -13.36
C ASP A 39 0.23 18.34 -14.72
N ASP A 40 1.09 17.33 -14.82
CA ASP A 40 1.78 17.01 -16.09
C ASP A 40 0.81 16.59 -17.19
N ASN A 41 -0.32 15.98 -16.82
CA ASN A 41 -1.40 15.67 -17.74
C ASN A 41 -2.33 16.88 -17.92
N LEU A 42 -1.99 17.75 -18.87
CA LEU A 42 -2.75 18.97 -19.16
C LEU A 42 -4.17 18.70 -19.69
N LYS A 43 -4.40 17.54 -20.34
CA LYS A 43 -5.70 17.14 -20.90
C LYS A 43 -6.69 16.63 -19.83
N LYS A 44 -6.23 16.29 -18.64
CA LYS A 44 -7.09 15.80 -17.57
C LYS A 44 -8.15 16.85 -17.21
N LYS A 45 -9.43 16.53 -17.45
CA LYS A 45 -10.56 17.38 -17.04
C LYS A 45 -10.55 17.54 -15.52
N PHE A 46 -10.63 18.77 -15.05
CA PHE A 46 -10.63 19.12 -13.63
C PHE A 46 -11.91 19.89 -13.34
N LYS A 47 -12.75 19.36 -12.46
CA LYS A 47 -14.10 19.91 -12.15
C LYS A 47 -14.08 21.24 -11.39
N TYR A 48 -12.88 21.72 -10.95
CA TYR A 48 -12.77 22.85 -10.05
C TYR A 48 -12.08 24.02 -10.74
N GLN A 49 -12.52 25.22 -10.43
CA GLN A 49 -12.13 26.56 -10.91
C GLN A 49 -10.95 26.63 -11.89
N SER A 50 -11.25 26.88 -13.15
CA SER A 50 -10.29 26.96 -14.25
C SER A 50 -9.19 28.01 -14.05
N ASN A 51 -9.51 29.11 -13.32
CA ASN A 51 -8.62 30.26 -13.15
C ASN A 51 -7.40 29.98 -12.22
N GLN A 52 -7.45 28.97 -11.39
CA GLN A 52 -6.36 28.56 -10.50
C GLN A 52 -5.41 27.54 -11.16
N ARG A 53 -5.80 26.96 -12.30
CA ARG A 53 -5.01 25.95 -13.00
C ARG A 53 -4.02 26.59 -13.95
N LEU A 54 -2.74 26.44 -13.64
CA LEU A 54 -1.66 26.86 -14.49
C LEU A 54 -1.35 25.78 -15.54
N LYS A 55 -1.19 26.18 -16.79
CA LYS A 55 -0.85 25.28 -17.91
C LYS A 55 0.55 25.56 -18.47
N ASN A 56 1.08 26.76 -18.26
CA ASN A 56 2.34 27.21 -18.81
C ASN A 56 3.46 27.14 -17.78
N ILE A 57 4.49 26.32 -18.06
CA ILE A 57 5.66 26.11 -17.19
C ILE A 57 6.46 27.41 -17.00
N LYS A 58 6.63 28.23 -18.07
CA LYS A 58 7.34 29.51 -17.99
C LYS A 58 6.63 30.47 -17.02
N LYS A 59 5.28 30.49 -17.04
CA LYS A 59 4.47 31.29 -16.10
C LYS A 59 4.66 30.81 -14.66
N ILE A 60 4.67 29.49 -14.42
CA ILE A 60 4.89 28.91 -13.09
C ILE A 60 6.25 29.30 -12.54
N SER A 61 7.30 29.25 -13.36
CA SER A 61 8.67 29.58 -12.94
C SER A 61 8.87 31.05 -12.55
N LYS A 62 8.01 31.95 -13.04
CA LYS A 62 8.02 33.39 -12.70
C LYS A 62 7.27 33.70 -11.40
N ILE A 63 6.42 32.80 -10.93
CA ILE A 63 5.62 33.03 -9.70
C ILE A 63 6.45 32.65 -8.46
N LYS A 64 6.57 33.56 -7.51
CA LYS A 64 7.19 33.29 -6.22
C LYS A 64 6.17 32.63 -5.31
N PHE A 65 6.28 31.30 -5.13
CA PHE A 65 5.45 30.54 -4.18
C PHE A 65 6.10 30.49 -2.81
N ASP A 66 5.27 30.55 -1.75
CA ASP A 66 5.71 30.37 -0.37
C ASP A 66 5.87 28.89 -0.04
N ARG A 67 4.96 28.04 -0.55
CA ARG A 67 4.93 26.59 -0.35
C ARG A 67 4.60 25.85 -1.65
N ILE A 68 5.11 24.66 -1.77
CA ILE A 68 4.84 23.76 -2.90
C ILE A 68 4.40 22.41 -2.31
N ILE A 69 3.20 21.99 -2.63
CA ILE A 69 2.67 20.71 -2.21
C ILE A 69 2.79 19.73 -3.37
N ILE A 70 3.51 18.64 -3.18
CA ILE A 70 3.65 17.62 -4.21
C ILE A 70 2.83 16.37 -3.87
N SER A 71 2.09 15.86 -4.85
CA SER A 71 1.45 14.54 -4.74
C SER A 71 2.51 13.43 -4.76
N PRO A 72 2.28 12.28 -4.08
CA PRO A 72 3.26 11.18 -4.00
C PRO A 72 3.75 10.66 -5.35
N GLY A 73 2.90 10.72 -6.39
CA GLY A 73 3.25 10.29 -7.75
C GLY A 73 4.22 11.21 -8.49
N ILE A 74 4.48 12.43 -8.01
CA ILE A 74 5.37 13.39 -8.68
C ILE A 74 6.83 13.06 -8.39
N ASP A 75 7.59 12.74 -9.44
CA ASP A 75 9.03 12.59 -9.37
C ASP A 75 9.71 13.95 -9.48
N VAL A 76 10.17 14.51 -8.37
CA VAL A 76 10.82 15.83 -8.30
C VAL A 76 12.04 15.93 -9.24
N LEU A 77 12.68 14.81 -9.54
CA LEU A 77 13.90 14.78 -10.37
C LEU A 77 13.59 14.66 -11.85
N ASN A 78 12.47 14.02 -12.21
CA ASN A 78 12.14 13.65 -13.60
C ASN A 78 10.78 14.18 -14.10
N CYS A 79 10.15 15.15 -13.40
CA CYS A 79 8.89 15.76 -13.83
C CYS A 79 9.09 17.03 -14.67
N LYS A 80 8.02 17.53 -15.29
CA LYS A 80 8.05 18.75 -16.13
C LYS A 80 8.57 20.00 -15.39
N LEU A 81 8.37 20.08 -14.07
CA LEU A 81 8.86 21.18 -13.24
C LEU A 81 10.17 20.85 -12.50
N SER A 82 10.91 19.81 -12.88
CA SER A 82 12.09 19.34 -12.13
C SER A 82 13.12 20.45 -11.86
N LYS A 83 13.46 21.27 -12.86
CA LYS A 83 14.39 22.41 -12.69
C LYS A 83 13.89 23.42 -11.64
N PHE A 84 12.58 23.75 -11.67
CA PHE A 84 11.94 24.66 -10.72
C PHE A 84 11.90 24.06 -9.30
N LEU A 85 11.52 22.79 -9.17
CA LEU A 85 11.44 22.10 -7.88
C LEU A 85 12.81 21.95 -7.21
N LYS A 86 13.86 21.64 -7.98
CA LYS A 86 15.25 21.57 -7.47
C LYS A 86 15.71 22.88 -6.83
N LYS A 87 15.36 24.02 -7.42
CA LYS A 87 15.66 25.35 -6.87
C LYS A 87 14.81 25.71 -5.63
N ASN A 88 13.70 25.01 -5.40
CA ASN A 88 12.73 25.30 -4.34
C ASN A 88 12.53 24.12 -3.36
N LEU A 89 13.52 23.25 -3.18
CA LEU A 89 13.42 22.07 -2.32
C LEU A 89 13.01 22.41 -0.87
N SER A 90 13.48 23.54 -0.33
CA SER A 90 13.13 24.02 1.00
C SER A 90 11.65 24.33 1.17
N LYS A 91 10.94 24.61 0.08
CA LYS A 91 9.50 24.98 0.06
C LYS A 91 8.59 23.79 -0.23
N ILE A 92 9.14 22.59 -0.52
CA ILE A 92 8.36 21.39 -0.84
C ILE A 92 7.85 20.74 0.44
N TYR A 93 6.56 20.39 0.43
CA TYR A 93 5.81 19.70 1.49
C TYR A 93 4.88 18.65 0.88
N THR A 94 4.30 17.80 1.73
CA THR A 94 3.34 16.77 1.35
C THR A 94 1.97 17.01 1.99
N ASP A 95 0.97 16.23 1.58
CA ASP A 95 -0.34 16.21 2.21
C ASP A 95 -0.28 15.84 3.71
N LEU A 96 0.68 14.98 4.11
CA LEU A 96 0.90 14.64 5.52
C LEU A 96 1.42 15.83 6.34
N ASP A 97 2.23 16.70 5.75
CA ASP A 97 2.70 17.92 6.42
C ASP A 97 1.56 18.90 6.66
N ILE A 98 0.68 19.09 5.66
CA ILE A 98 -0.51 19.91 5.83
C ILE A 98 -1.37 19.30 6.93
N PHE A 99 -1.68 18.01 6.83
CA PHE A 99 -2.49 17.31 7.83
C PHE A 99 -1.94 17.53 9.24
N TYR A 100 -0.66 17.25 9.47
CA TYR A 100 -0.03 17.38 10.77
C TYR A 100 0.03 18.84 11.26
N SER A 101 0.09 19.82 10.38
CA SER A 101 0.10 21.23 10.78
C SER A 101 -1.22 21.68 11.39
N PHE A 102 -2.35 21.07 10.99
CA PHE A 102 -3.68 21.37 11.51
C PHE A 102 -4.13 20.40 12.62
N TYR A 103 -3.70 19.12 12.56
CA TYR A 103 -4.18 18.08 13.46
C TYR A 103 -3.01 17.39 14.18
N LYS A 104 -2.91 17.61 15.50
CA LYS A 104 -1.87 17.02 16.39
C LYS A 104 -2.38 15.78 17.12
N ASN A 105 -3.36 15.12 16.58
CA ASN A 105 -4.01 13.97 17.16
C ASN A 105 -3.08 12.78 17.35
N LYS A 106 -3.47 11.87 18.24
CA LYS A 106 -2.82 10.57 18.39
C LYS A 106 -2.85 9.81 17.07
N SER A 107 -1.69 9.37 16.60
CA SER A 107 -1.58 8.65 15.34
C SER A 107 -0.67 7.44 15.46
N ILE A 108 -1.00 6.41 14.69
CA ILE A 108 -0.21 5.20 14.47
C ILE A 108 0.11 5.18 12.99
N THR A 109 1.35 5.47 12.62
CA THR A 109 1.76 5.53 11.22
C THR A 109 2.57 4.32 10.82
N ILE A 110 2.13 3.64 9.77
CA ILE A 110 2.69 2.38 9.31
C ILE A 110 3.36 2.59 7.95
N THR A 111 4.65 2.26 7.90
CA THR A 111 5.42 2.15 6.67
C THR A 111 6.15 0.80 6.60
N GLY A 112 6.79 0.52 5.49
CA GLY A 112 7.50 -0.74 5.22
C GLY A 112 7.48 -1.04 3.73
N THR A 113 8.14 -2.09 3.30
CA THR A 113 8.02 -2.55 1.91
C THR A 113 6.70 -3.29 1.74
N ASN A 114 6.45 -4.32 2.54
CA ASN A 114 5.27 -5.17 2.48
C ASN A 114 4.42 -5.06 3.75
N GLY A 115 3.13 -5.45 3.68
CA GLY A 115 2.25 -5.58 4.84
C GLY A 115 1.58 -4.30 5.35
N LYS A 116 1.97 -3.11 4.89
CA LYS A 116 1.45 -1.81 5.34
C LYS A 116 -0.06 -1.73 5.45
N SER A 117 -0.75 -1.97 4.33
CA SER A 117 -2.21 -1.83 4.26
C SER A 117 -2.92 -2.87 5.13
N THR A 118 -2.41 -4.09 5.18
CA THR A 118 -2.96 -5.17 6.02
C THR A 118 -2.85 -4.80 7.50
N THR A 119 -1.66 -4.42 7.95
CA THR A 119 -1.43 -4.01 9.34
C THR A 119 -2.29 -2.80 9.72
N ALA A 120 -2.35 -1.79 8.84
CA ALA A 120 -3.18 -0.60 9.06
C ALA A 120 -4.67 -0.96 9.17
N LYS A 121 -5.18 -1.83 8.29
CA LYS A 121 -6.59 -2.24 8.30
C LYS A 121 -6.93 -3.06 9.54
N ILE A 122 -6.08 -4.00 9.96
CA ILE A 122 -6.31 -4.79 11.18
C ILE A 122 -6.35 -3.86 12.41
N LEU A 123 -5.36 -2.96 12.55
CA LEU A 123 -5.31 -2.01 13.66
C LEU A 123 -6.53 -1.09 13.69
N TYR A 124 -6.95 -0.62 12.52
CA TYR A 124 -8.15 0.20 12.40
C TYR A 124 -9.40 -0.56 12.89
N GLU A 125 -9.61 -1.81 12.46
CA GLU A 125 -10.75 -2.62 12.90
C GLU A 125 -10.68 -2.94 14.40
N VAL A 126 -9.49 -3.26 14.91
CA VAL A 126 -9.29 -3.50 16.35
C VAL A 126 -9.62 -2.27 17.18
N LEU A 127 -9.25 -1.07 16.74
CA LEU A 127 -9.55 0.17 17.45
C LEU A 127 -11.05 0.51 17.38
N LEU A 128 -11.68 0.32 16.22
CA LEU A 128 -13.13 0.54 16.07
C LEU A 128 -13.94 -0.38 16.99
N ASP A 129 -13.60 -1.67 17.04
CA ASP A 129 -14.30 -2.65 17.88
C ASP A 129 -14.16 -2.36 19.37
N GLN A 130 -13.13 -1.60 19.74
CA GLN A 130 -12.91 -1.12 21.10
C GLN A 130 -13.46 0.30 21.32
N ASN A 131 -14.40 0.73 20.47
CA ASN A 131 -15.12 2.00 20.56
C ASN A 131 -14.22 3.26 20.48
N HIS A 132 -13.03 3.15 19.87
CA HIS A 132 -12.25 4.36 19.60
C HIS A 132 -12.81 5.11 18.38
N ASP A 133 -12.90 6.43 18.46
CA ASP A 133 -13.10 7.28 17.29
C ASP A 133 -11.83 7.21 16.43
N CYS A 134 -11.81 6.26 15.49
CA CYS A 134 -10.64 5.94 14.67
C CYS A 134 -10.88 6.23 13.19
N ARG A 135 -9.83 6.71 12.49
CA ARG A 135 -9.85 6.94 11.04
C ARG A 135 -8.67 6.22 10.39
N LEU A 136 -8.95 5.55 9.27
CA LEU A 136 -7.93 4.94 8.40
C LEU A 136 -7.66 5.88 7.23
N ILE A 137 -6.46 6.42 7.15
CA ILE A 137 -6.09 7.46 6.19
C ILE A 137 -4.71 7.21 5.53
N GLY A 138 -4.44 7.95 4.48
CA GLY A 138 -3.16 7.98 3.79
C GLY A 138 -3.17 7.20 2.47
N ASN A 139 -2.23 6.28 2.29
CA ASN A 139 -2.11 5.48 1.06
C ASN A 139 -3.20 4.39 0.94
N ILE A 140 -3.87 4.07 2.04
CA ILE A 140 -5.12 3.28 2.12
C ILE A 140 -6.16 4.07 2.90
N GLY A 141 -7.43 3.77 2.71
CA GLY A 141 -8.53 4.52 3.30
C GLY A 141 -8.76 5.86 2.58
N ASN A 142 -9.16 6.87 3.33
CA ASN A 142 -9.37 8.20 2.78
C ASN A 142 -8.07 9.00 2.68
N PRO A 143 -7.94 9.94 1.71
CA PRO A 143 -6.89 10.94 1.79
C PRO A 143 -6.96 11.70 3.13
N ALA A 144 -5.81 11.91 3.78
CA ALA A 144 -5.76 12.47 5.13
C ALA A 144 -6.56 13.79 5.30
N LEU A 145 -6.50 14.65 4.29
CA LEU A 145 -7.18 15.96 4.28
C LEU A 145 -8.66 15.90 3.87
N SER A 146 -9.21 14.73 3.59
CA SER A 146 -10.63 14.54 3.28
C SER A 146 -11.48 14.20 4.52
N GLU A 147 -10.85 13.93 5.66
CA GLU A 147 -11.54 13.59 6.89
C GLU A 147 -12.31 14.79 7.47
N LYS A 148 -13.48 14.47 8.02
CA LYS A 148 -14.39 15.45 8.63
C LYS A 148 -14.69 15.06 10.07
N LYS A 149 -15.25 15.99 10.84
CA LYS A 149 -15.67 15.77 12.24
C LYS A 149 -14.54 15.19 13.11
N ILE A 150 -13.33 15.76 12.98
CA ILE A 150 -12.17 15.38 13.77
C ILE A 150 -12.28 16.04 15.16
N THR A 151 -12.24 15.21 16.19
CA THR A 151 -12.24 15.65 17.59
C THR A 151 -10.84 15.47 18.20
N LYS A 152 -10.60 15.97 19.42
CA LYS A 152 -9.33 15.75 20.15
C LYS A 152 -9.06 14.26 20.43
N ASN A 153 -10.10 13.45 20.51
CA ASN A 153 -10.04 12.02 20.81
C ASN A 153 -9.89 11.14 19.55
N THR A 154 -10.04 11.73 18.36
CA THR A 154 -9.88 10.98 17.10
C THR A 154 -8.47 10.42 16.99
N VAL A 155 -8.37 9.10 16.80
CA VAL A 155 -7.11 8.38 16.56
C VAL A 155 -6.94 8.11 15.07
N PHE A 156 -5.77 8.38 14.54
CA PHE A 156 -5.48 8.12 13.13
C PHE A 156 -4.59 6.90 12.97
N VAL A 157 -5.04 5.93 12.18
CA VAL A 157 -4.19 4.87 11.62
C VAL A 157 -3.80 5.31 10.20
N ILE A 158 -2.51 5.57 10.00
CA ILE A 158 -2.00 6.18 8.77
C ILE A 158 -1.11 5.20 8.02
N GLU A 159 -1.46 4.85 6.80
CA GLU A 159 -0.50 4.19 5.91
C GLU A 159 0.32 5.25 5.18
N ALA A 160 1.65 5.26 5.38
CA ALA A 160 2.56 6.18 4.71
C ALA A 160 3.49 5.44 3.73
N SER A 161 3.47 5.85 2.46
CA SER A 161 4.42 5.39 1.45
C SER A 161 5.79 6.06 1.62
N SER A 162 6.85 5.45 1.04
CA SER A 162 8.16 6.09 0.99
C SER A 162 8.14 7.42 0.24
N TYR A 163 7.28 7.55 -0.78
CA TYR A 163 7.12 8.78 -1.57
C TYR A 163 6.54 9.93 -0.75
N GLN A 164 5.54 9.66 0.10
CA GLN A 164 4.99 10.67 1.02
C GLN A 164 6.02 11.10 2.06
N LEU A 165 6.74 10.14 2.63
CA LEU A 165 7.72 10.41 3.69
C LEU A 165 8.97 11.13 3.15
N ASP A 166 9.36 10.88 1.90
CA ASP A 166 10.61 11.42 1.33
C ASP A 166 10.67 12.94 1.33
N TYR A 167 9.58 13.62 1.03
CA TYR A 167 9.50 15.08 1.02
C TYR A 167 8.76 15.66 2.23
N SER A 168 8.33 14.83 3.16
CA SER A 168 7.71 15.29 4.41
C SER A 168 8.74 15.92 5.34
N LYS A 169 8.39 17.06 5.96
CA LYS A 169 9.26 17.84 6.85
C LYS A 169 8.70 18.06 8.23
N LEU A 170 7.38 18.20 8.32
CA LEU A 170 6.69 18.52 9.58
C LEU A 170 6.05 17.31 10.22
N PHE A 171 5.67 16.34 9.39
CA PHE A 171 4.90 15.19 9.83
C PHE A 171 5.66 14.34 10.84
N THR A 172 5.00 14.08 11.95
CA THR A 172 5.44 13.11 12.95
C THR A 172 4.26 12.33 13.49
N SER A 173 4.51 11.20 14.14
CA SER A 173 3.48 10.30 14.64
C SER A 173 3.84 9.79 16.03
N LYS A 174 2.85 9.72 16.93
CA LYS A 174 3.06 9.23 18.30
C LYS A 174 3.57 7.79 18.31
N TYR A 175 3.04 6.96 17.42
CA TYR A 175 3.45 5.58 17.23
C TYR A 175 3.87 5.39 15.77
N SER A 176 5.13 5.12 15.53
CA SER A 176 5.69 4.86 14.21
C SER A 176 6.00 3.39 14.03
N VAL A 177 5.69 2.84 12.85
CA VAL A 177 5.87 1.42 12.56
C VAL A 177 6.64 1.26 11.26
N ILE A 178 7.79 0.57 11.32
CA ILE A 178 8.51 0.10 10.12
C ILE A 178 8.45 -1.42 10.12
N LEU A 179 7.61 -2.00 9.25
CA LEU A 179 7.33 -3.42 9.22
C LEU A 179 8.55 -4.23 8.75
N ASN A 180 9.07 -3.89 7.58
CA ASN A 180 10.19 -4.57 6.92
C ASN A 180 10.76 -3.67 5.83
N ILE A 181 11.99 -3.97 5.42
CA ILE A 181 12.65 -3.32 4.29
C ILE A 181 13.26 -4.37 3.37
N SER A 182 12.88 -4.31 2.09
CA SER A 182 13.51 -5.02 1.00
C SER A 182 13.63 -4.09 -0.22
N PRO A 183 14.51 -4.33 -1.18
CA PRO A 183 14.63 -3.50 -2.38
C PRO A 183 13.29 -3.34 -3.08
N ASP A 184 12.86 -2.10 -3.27
CA ASP A 184 11.65 -1.71 -4.00
C ASP A 184 11.74 -0.24 -4.40
N HIS A 185 11.07 0.16 -5.48
CA HIS A 185 11.02 1.54 -5.94
C HIS A 185 12.41 2.18 -6.16
N ILE A 186 13.41 1.39 -6.59
CA ILE A 186 14.79 1.87 -6.78
C ILE A 186 14.86 2.86 -7.93
N GLU A 187 14.03 2.68 -8.96
CA GLU A 187 13.89 3.62 -10.08
C GLU A 187 13.55 5.04 -9.62
N ARG A 188 12.77 5.15 -8.55
CA ARG A 188 12.32 6.41 -7.95
C ARG A 188 13.32 6.97 -6.94
N HIS A 189 13.80 6.13 -6.03
CA HIS A 189 14.72 6.53 -4.96
C HIS A 189 16.20 6.51 -5.39
N LYS A 190 16.49 6.02 -6.61
CA LYS A 190 17.81 5.83 -7.21
C LYS A 190 18.64 4.71 -6.60
N ASN A 191 18.57 4.49 -5.31
CA ASN A 191 19.26 3.41 -4.62
C ASN A 191 18.54 3.00 -3.34
N LEU A 192 18.94 1.85 -2.80
CA LEU A 192 18.37 1.27 -1.59
C LEU A 192 18.57 2.17 -0.35
N LYS A 193 19.71 2.87 -0.27
CA LYS A 193 20.04 3.78 0.85
C LYS A 193 19.02 4.93 0.94
N ASN A 194 18.68 5.53 -0.18
CA ASN A 194 17.68 6.61 -0.24
C ASN A 194 16.27 6.10 0.10
N TYR A 195 15.89 4.91 -0.37
CA TYR A 195 14.62 4.28 -0.02
C TYR A 195 14.50 4.02 1.49
N ILE A 196 15.55 3.50 2.11
CA ILE A 196 15.63 3.33 3.57
C ILE A 196 15.50 4.69 4.27
N ASN A 197 16.27 5.67 3.84
CA ASN A 197 16.27 7.01 4.43
C ASN A 197 14.89 7.66 4.36
N ALA A 198 14.18 7.53 3.24
CA ALA A 198 12.81 8.04 3.09
C ALA A 198 11.86 7.47 4.14
N LYS A 199 11.88 6.14 4.37
CA LYS A 199 11.04 5.51 5.42
C LYS A 199 11.45 5.93 6.83
N PHE A 200 12.75 6.04 7.09
CA PHE A 200 13.28 6.42 8.40
C PHE A 200 13.06 7.90 8.76
N LYS A 201 12.64 8.76 7.81
CA LYS A 201 12.17 10.11 8.16
C LYS A 201 11.05 10.07 9.19
N LEU A 202 10.19 9.06 9.14
CA LEU A 202 9.13 8.85 10.12
C LEU A 202 9.67 8.74 11.56
N LEU A 203 10.82 8.10 11.76
CA LEU A 203 11.46 7.97 13.07
C LEU A 203 12.28 9.22 13.42
N ASN A 204 12.89 9.84 12.43
CA ASN A 204 13.75 11.02 12.65
C ASN A 204 12.98 12.23 13.19
N SER A 205 11.69 12.33 12.87
CA SER A 205 10.82 13.43 13.31
C SER A 205 10.20 13.21 14.70
N GLN A 206 10.39 12.03 15.32
CA GLN A 206 9.81 11.70 16.61
C GLN A 206 10.58 12.31 17.79
N SER A 207 9.83 12.68 18.84
CA SER A 207 10.38 13.11 20.13
C SER A 207 10.60 11.91 21.08
N ASN A 208 11.25 12.16 22.23
CA ASN A 208 11.49 11.15 23.27
C ASN A 208 10.20 10.57 23.90
N LYS A 209 9.09 11.29 23.82
CA LYS A 209 7.77 10.87 24.32
C LYS A 209 7.05 9.90 23.37
N PHE A 210 7.64 9.60 22.21
CA PHE A 210 7.03 8.77 21.17
C PHE A 210 7.61 7.37 21.15
N ILE A 211 6.98 6.46 20.41
CA ILE A 211 7.37 5.06 20.34
C ILE A 211 7.49 4.64 18.87
N ALA A 212 8.58 3.95 18.54
CA ALA A 212 8.77 3.31 17.25
C ALA A 212 8.75 1.79 17.40
N PHE A 213 8.02 1.11 16.53
CA PHE A 213 7.98 -0.34 16.41
C PHE A 213 8.72 -0.75 15.14
N VAL A 214 9.66 -1.67 15.27
CA VAL A 214 10.49 -2.14 14.15
C VAL A 214 10.66 -3.64 14.21
N LYS A 215 10.84 -4.29 13.06
CA LYS A 215 11.09 -5.74 12.99
C LYS A 215 12.43 -6.08 13.66
N LYS A 216 12.43 -7.05 14.58
CA LYS A 216 13.63 -7.46 15.34
C LYS A 216 14.72 -8.01 14.43
N ASN A 217 14.38 -8.91 13.50
CA ASN A 217 15.32 -9.65 12.68
C ASN A 217 15.32 -9.14 11.22
N ASP A 218 15.34 -7.82 11.01
CA ASP A 218 15.53 -7.20 9.70
C ASP A 218 16.91 -6.52 9.68
N LEU A 219 17.81 -7.04 8.85
CA LEU A 219 19.21 -6.59 8.79
C LEU A 219 19.32 -5.12 8.40
N LEU A 220 18.52 -4.66 7.41
CA LEU A 220 18.58 -3.28 6.93
C LEU A 220 18.04 -2.30 7.97
N ILE A 221 16.97 -2.67 8.67
CA ILE A 221 16.43 -1.89 9.78
C ILE A 221 17.43 -1.80 10.92
N ASN A 222 17.99 -2.94 11.33
CA ASN A 222 18.97 -2.97 12.45
C ASN A 222 20.24 -2.17 12.13
N LYS A 223 20.81 -2.33 10.91
CA LYS A 223 21.94 -1.52 10.47
C LYS A 223 21.63 -0.02 10.55
N LYS A 224 20.43 0.39 10.11
CA LYS A 224 20.01 1.80 10.14
C LYS A 224 19.77 2.31 11.56
N ILE A 225 19.18 1.52 12.45
CA ILE A 225 18.95 1.90 13.85
C ILE A 225 20.28 2.03 14.60
N ASN A 226 21.21 1.12 14.37
CA ASN A 226 22.49 1.13 15.05
C ASN A 226 23.43 2.25 14.53
N SER A 227 23.15 2.84 13.36
CA SER A 227 23.98 3.89 12.78
C SER A 227 23.87 5.25 13.47
N LYS A 228 22.86 5.45 14.34
CA LYS A 228 22.70 6.69 15.11
C LYS A 228 21.81 6.50 16.35
N LYS A 229 21.91 7.41 17.30
CA LYS A 229 21.02 7.48 18.46
C LYS A 229 19.67 8.09 18.09
N TYR A 230 18.57 7.41 18.40
CA TYR A 230 17.19 7.89 18.25
C TYR A 230 16.66 8.40 19.58
N LYS A 231 15.84 9.47 19.54
CA LYS A 231 15.30 10.10 20.76
C LYS A 231 14.17 9.27 21.40
N GLN A 232 13.33 8.66 20.58
CA GLN A 232 12.14 7.90 20.99
C GLN A 232 12.50 6.49 21.47
N LYS A 233 11.61 5.88 22.24
CA LYS A 233 11.69 4.46 22.61
C LYS A 233 11.50 3.58 21.36
N ILE A 234 12.45 2.68 21.09
CA ILE A 234 12.37 1.70 20.01
C ILE A 234 11.99 0.33 20.57
N ILE A 235 10.89 -0.22 20.10
CA ILE A 235 10.43 -1.57 20.43
C ILE A 235 10.69 -2.49 19.24
N ARG A 236 11.52 -3.51 19.45
CA ARG A 236 11.79 -4.55 18.46
C ARG A 236 10.71 -5.63 18.54
N VAL A 237 10.00 -5.85 17.44
CA VAL A 237 8.90 -6.81 17.33
C VAL A 237 9.40 -8.12 16.75
N ASP A 238 9.10 -9.23 17.44
CA ASP A 238 9.38 -10.59 16.97
C ASP A 238 8.09 -11.39 16.74
N LEU A 239 8.22 -12.60 16.23
CA LEU A 239 7.09 -13.48 15.91
C LEU A 239 6.55 -14.33 17.06
N LYS A 240 7.22 -14.31 18.24
CA LYS A 240 6.92 -15.25 19.34
C LYS A 240 5.44 -15.20 19.74
N ARG A 241 4.93 -14.00 20.05
CA ARG A 241 3.52 -13.84 20.44
C ARG A 241 2.55 -14.19 19.32
N ALA A 242 2.83 -13.79 18.07
CA ALA A 242 1.99 -14.13 16.93
C ALA A 242 1.90 -15.65 16.73
N ASN A 243 3.01 -16.37 16.85
CA ASN A 243 3.03 -17.83 16.74
C ASN A 243 2.14 -18.51 17.82
N LYS A 244 2.17 -17.99 19.06
CA LYS A 244 1.28 -18.47 20.13
C LYS A 244 -0.19 -18.12 19.84
N THR A 245 -0.45 -16.87 19.45
CA THR A 245 -1.81 -16.38 19.17
C THR A 245 -2.48 -17.12 18.02
N ILE A 246 -1.76 -17.41 16.93
CA ILE A 246 -2.33 -18.13 15.77
C ILE A 246 -2.89 -19.50 16.15
N LYS A 247 -2.28 -20.21 17.11
CA LYS A 247 -2.79 -21.50 17.61
C LYS A 247 -4.17 -21.38 18.28
N GLN A 248 -4.52 -20.19 18.76
CA GLN A 248 -5.78 -19.88 19.44
C GLN A 248 -6.82 -19.22 18.52
N LEU A 249 -6.38 -18.78 17.31
CA LEU A 249 -7.25 -18.14 16.32
C LEU A 249 -7.87 -19.19 15.40
N ASN A 250 -9.16 -19.08 15.18
CA ASN A 250 -9.86 -19.85 14.14
C ASN A 250 -9.93 -19.05 12.84
N ASN A 251 -8.77 -18.50 12.38
CA ASN A 251 -8.69 -17.70 11.16
C ASN A 251 -7.43 -18.03 10.36
N LYS A 252 -7.62 -18.77 9.28
CA LYS A 252 -6.54 -19.20 8.37
C LYS A 252 -5.80 -18.05 7.68
N TYR A 253 -6.36 -16.85 7.65
CA TYR A 253 -5.73 -15.68 7.05
C TYR A 253 -4.34 -15.39 7.62
N PHE A 254 -4.14 -15.66 8.92
CA PHE A 254 -2.87 -15.39 9.62
C PHE A 254 -1.83 -16.51 9.50
N LEU A 255 -2.11 -17.60 8.79
CA LEU A 255 -1.18 -18.71 8.63
C LEU A 255 0.00 -18.40 7.70
N SER A 256 -0.17 -17.48 6.74
CA SER A 256 0.93 -17.08 5.86
C SER A 256 2.01 -16.30 6.62
N ALA A 257 3.28 -16.46 6.22
CA ALA A 257 4.43 -15.79 6.88
C ALA A 257 4.26 -14.26 6.94
N GLY A 258 3.81 -13.65 5.84
CA GLY A 258 3.59 -12.19 5.78
C GLY A 258 2.48 -11.72 6.71
N ASN A 259 1.33 -12.44 6.75
CA ASN A 259 0.24 -12.05 7.63
C ASN A 259 0.53 -12.33 9.10
N ARG A 260 1.36 -13.35 9.39
CA ARG A 260 1.90 -13.61 10.72
C ARG A 260 2.80 -12.48 11.21
N GLU A 261 3.63 -11.96 10.31
CA GLU A 261 4.45 -10.77 10.59
C GLU A 261 3.58 -9.55 10.87
N ASN A 262 2.58 -9.28 10.02
CA ASN A 262 1.63 -8.18 10.25
C ASN A 262 0.93 -8.31 11.60
N LEU A 263 0.47 -9.52 11.94
CA LEU A 263 -0.17 -9.82 13.23
C LEU A 263 0.77 -9.52 14.41
N SER A 264 2.06 -9.82 14.31
CA SER A 264 3.01 -9.57 15.40
C SER A 264 3.09 -8.09 15.79
N PHE A 265 3.04 -7.20 14.79
CA PHE A 265 2.98 -5.75 15.02
C PHE A 265 1.65 -5.31 15.63
N VAL A 266 0.54 -5.83 15.11
CA VAL A 266 -0.80 -5.53 15.67
C VAL A 266 -0.85 -5.91 17.15
N LEU A 267 -0.43 -7.12 17.51
CA LEU A 267 -0.41 -7.58 18.89
C LEU A 267 0.46 -6.70 19.79
N LYS A 268 1.68 -6.36 19.33
CA LYS A 268 2.60 -5.53 20.13
C LYS A 268 2.10 -4.11 20.33
N ILE A 269 1.46 -3.52 19.30
CA ILE A 269 0.83 -2.21 19.39
C ILE A 269 -0.38 -2.27 20.33
N SER A 270 -1.21 -3.28 20.21
CA SER A 270 -2.38 -3.50 21.09
C SER A 270 -1.99 -3.58 22.56
N ASP A 271 -0.88 -4.29 22.89
CA ASP A 271 -0.33 -4.32 24.25
C ASP A 271 0.11 -2.95 24.73
N THR A 272 0.83 -2.24 23.86
CA THR A 272 1.34 -0.90 24.21
C THR A 272 0.19 0.10 24.45
N LEU A 273 -0.92 -0.09 23.75
CA LEU A 273 -2.14 0.71 23.91
C LEU A 273 -3.05 0.19 25.02
N LYS A 274 -2.71 -0.95 25.66
CA LYS A 274 -3.51 -1.63 26.69
C LYS A 274 -4.92 -1.97 26.23
N LEU A 275 -5.05 -2.46 24.98
CA LEU A 275 -6.34 -2.81 24.39
C LEU A 275 -6.90 -4.12 25.01
N ASN A 276 -8.22 -4.26 25.04
CA ASN A 276 -8.89 -5.44 25.56
C ASN A 276 -8.62 -6.68 24.68
N ASN A 277 -8.01 -7.71 25.25
CA ASN A 277 -7.63 -8.92 24.52
C ASN A 277 -8.83 -9.73 24.00
N LYS A 278 -9.96 -9.81 24.73
CA LYS A 278 -11.15 -10.55 24.28
C LYS A 278 -11.70 -9.92 22.97
N ILE A 279 -11.81 -8.60 22.94
CA ILE A 279 -12.27 -7.87 21.75
C ILE A 279 -11.25 -8.01 20.62
N LEU A 280 -9.95 -7.87 20.90
CA LEU A 280 -8.88 -8.08 19.93
C LEU A 280 -9.00 -9.46 19.26
N PHE A 281 -9.13 -10.54 20.02
CA PHE A 281 -9.27 -11.90 19.48
C PHE A 281 -10.56 -12.06 18.64
N LYS A 282 -11.68 -11.48 19.08
CA LYS A 282 -12.93 -11.46 18.31
C LYS A 282 -12.74 -10.78 16.95
N THR A 283 -12.10 -9.61 16.93
CA THR A 283 -11.78 -8.89 15.68
C THR A 283 -10.89 -9.71 14.78
N LEU A 284 -9.80 -10.30 15.31
CA LEU A 284 -8.87 -11.11 14.53
C LEU A 284 -9.56 -12.34 13.92
N ASN A 285 -10.43 -13.01 14.65
CA ASN A 285 -11.17 -14.17 14.14
C ASN A 285 -12.11 -13.83 12.98
N ARG A 286 -12.73 -12.66 13.00
CA ARG A 286 -13.65 -12.23 11.92
C ARG A 286 -12.97 -11.49 10.77
N PHE A 287 -11.67 -11.19 10.89
CA PHE A 287 -10.94 -10.42 9.86
C PHE A 287 -10.87 -11.17 8.53
N LYS A 288 -11.43 -10.59 7.47
CA LYS A 288 -11.52 -11.19 6.13
C LYS A 288 -10.43 -10.72 5.15
N GLY A 289 -9.41 -10.01 5.64
CA GLY A 289 -8.37 -9.44 4.80
C GLY A 289 -8.81 -8.18 4.05
N LEU A 290 -7.97 -7.74 3.12
CA LEU A 290 -8.26 -6.62 2.24
C LEU A 290 -8.80 -7.14 0.91
N LYS A 291 -9.78 -6.43 0.34
CA LYS A 291 -10.27 -6.73 -1.00
C LYS A 291 -9.11 -6.75 -1.99
N TYR A 292 -9.08 -7.78 -2.83
CA TYR A 292 -8.09 -7.96 -3.90
C TYR A 292 -6.63 -8.07 -3.44
N ARG A 293 -6.40 -8.46 -2.16
CA ARG A 293 -5.08 -8.75 -1.59
C ARG A 293 -5.13 -10.08 -0.88
N GLN A 294 -4.74 -11.14 -1.60
CA GLN A 294 -4.84 -12.53 -1.12
C GLN A 294 -6.22 -12.87 -0.55
N GLN A 295 -7.25 -12.26 -1.12
CA GLN A 295 -8.63 -12.39 -0.68
C GLN A 295 -9.17 -13.75 -1.10
N ILE A 296 -9.55 -14.60 -0.15
CA ILE A 296 -10.31 -15.81 -0.44
C ILE A 296 -11.74 -15.39 -0.79
N ILE A 297 -12.16 -15.64 -2.03
CA ILE A 297 -13.50 -15.28 -2.54
C ILE A 297 -14.43 -16.47 -2.63
N TYR A 298 -13.86 -17.69 -2.63
CA TYR A 298 -14.59 -18.95 -2.56
C TYR A 298 -13.71 -20.03 -1.89
N GLU A 299 -14.32 -20.87 -1.06
CA GLU A 299 -13.66 -22.03 -0.46
C GLU A 299 -14.67 -23.15 -0.20
N ASP A 300 -14.36 -24.35 -0.70
CA ASP A 300 -15.03 -25.59 -0.33
C ASP A 300 -14.00 -26.72 -0.07
N LYS A 301 -14.45 -27.97 0.00
CA LYS A 301 -13.57 -29.12 0.23
C LYS A 301 -12.53 -29.31 -0.88
N ASN A 302 -12.86 -28.97 -2.13
CA ASN A 302 -12.09 -29.30 -3.34
C ASN A 302 -11.44 -28.09 -4.01
N LEU A 303 -11.95 -26.88 -3.74
CA LEU A 303 -11.53 -25.67 -4.44
C LEU A 303 -11.38 -24.48 -3.50
N THR A 304 -10.29 -23.74 -3.64
CA THR A 304 -10.12 -22.41 -3.03
C THR A 304 -9.83 -21.41 -4.14
N ILE A 305 -10.54 -20.30 -4.20
CA ILE A 305 -10.29 -19.21 -5.17
C ILE A 305 -9.80 -17.99 -4.43
N ILE A 306 -8.61 -17.51 -4.82
CA ILE A 306 -7.92 -16.39 -4.19
C ILE A 306 -7.76 -15.26 -5.19
N ASN A 307 -8.26 -14.09 -4.85
CA ASN A 307 -8.07 -12.86 -5.60
C ASN A 307 -6.96 -11.99 -4.96
N ASP A 308 -5.85 -11.85 -5.69
CA ASP A 308 -4.71 -11.01 -5.34
C ASP A 308 -4.39 -10.02 -6.47
N SER A 309 -5.44 -9.41 -7.04
CA SER A 309 -5.31 -8.43 -8.12
C SER A 309 -4.37 -7.27 -7.82
N LYS A 310 -4.08 -7.01 -6.54
CA LYS A 310 -3.10 -6.00 -6.10
C LYS A 310 -1.66 -6.40 -6.37
N SER A 311 -1.35 -7.67 -6.59
CA SER A 311 -0.01 -8.12 -6.94
C SER A 311 0.39 -7.59 -8.32
N THR A 312 1.43 -6.77 -8.35
CA THR A 312 1.97 -6.12 -9.57
C THR A 312 3.42 -6.49 -9.83
N SER A 313 3.91 -7.56 -9.19
CA SER A 313 5.26 -8.10 -9.39
C SER A 313 5.31 -9.57 -9.02
N PHE A 314 6.28 -10.31 -9.59
CA PHE A 314 6.51 -11.71 -9.22
C PHE A 314 6.80 -11.88 -7.73
N ALA A 315 7.65 -11.01 -7.15
CA ALA A 315 7.96 -11.05 -5.74
C ALA A 315 6.72 -10.96 -4.84
N SER A 316 5.69 -10.22 -5.26
CA SER A 316 4.41 -10.14 -4.53
C SER A 316 3.63 -11.45 -4.60
N SER A 317 3.55 -12.08 -5.80
CA SER A 317 2.86 -13.36 -6.02
C SER A 317 3.56 -14.52 -5.34
N GLU A 318 4.90 -14.56 -5.38
CA GLU A 318 5.74 -15.61 -4.79
C GLU A 318 5.55 -15.73 -3.28
N ASN A 319 5.25 -14.64 -2.59
CA ASN A 319 5.02 -14.67 -1.13
C ASN A 319 3.91 -15.65 -0.72
N LEU A 320 2.88 -15.82 -1.56
CA LEU A 320 1.83 -16.80 -1.30
C LEU A 320 2.10 -18.12 -2.04
N LEU A 321 2.55 -18.07 -3.29
CA LEU A 321 2.86 -19.26 -4.10
C LEU A 321 3.78 -20.26 -3.40
N LYS A 322 4.75 -19.78 -2.62
CA LYS A 322 5.66 -20.61 -1.81
C LYS A 322 4.96 -21.60 -0.89
N ASN A 323 3.73 -21.31 -0.48
CA ASN A 323 2.97 -22.09 0.48
C ASN A 323 1.78 -22.84 -0.18
N LEU A 324 1.61 -22.72 -1.50
CA LEU A 324 0.49 -23.32 -2.22
C LEU A 324 0.92 -24.57 -2.98
N LYS A 325 -0.05 -25.49 -3.19
CA LYS A 325 0.08 -26.69 -4.00
C LYS A 325 -1.14 -26.81 -4.91
N ASN A 326 -1.01 -27.50 -6.06
CA ASN A 326 -2.07 -27.71 -7.04
C ASN A 326 -2.71 -26.36 -7.47
N VAL A 327 -1.90 -25.48 -8.05
CA VAL A 327 -2.27 -24.09 -8.34
C VAL A 327 -2.57 -23.91 -9.82
N TYR A 328 -3.72 -23.34 -10.12
CA TYR A 328 -4.04 -22.67 -11.37
C TYR A 328 -3.73 -21.20 -11.19
N TRP A 329 -2.54 -20.78 -11.61
CA TRP A 329 -2.08 -19.40 -11.44
C TRP A 329 -2.44 -18.57 -12.65
N ILE A 330 -3.22 -17.50 -12.43
CA ILE A 330 -3.64 -16.55 -13.46
C ILE A 330 -2.85 -15.26 -13.28
N LEU A 331 -2.11 -14.87 -14.33
CA LEU A 331 -1.30 -13.65 -14.35
C LEU A 331 -1.47 -12.88 -15.66
N GLY A 332 -0.98 -11.64 -15.70
CA GLY A 332 -1.11 -10.75 -16.88
C GLY A 332 -1.15 -9.28 -16.49
N GLY A 333 -1.23 -8.41 -17.47
CA GLY A 333 -1.12 -6.98 -17.29
C GLY A 333 0.23 -6.45 -17.80
N ILE A 334 0.65 -5.27 -17.38
CA ILE A 334 1.93 -4.68 -17.74
C ILE A 334 3.00 -5.17 -16.76
N PRO A 335 3.99 -5.99 -17.23
CA PRO A 335 5.06 -6.48 -16.37
C PRO A 335 5.96 -5.36 -15.88
N LYS A 336 6.57 -5.55 -14.72
CA LYS A 336 7.53 -4.60 -14.17
C LYS A 336 8.91 -4.87 -14.74
N LYS A 337 9.54 -3.90 -15.37
CA LYS A 337 10.88 -4.00 -15.95
C LYS A 337 11.89 -4.56 -14.93
N GLY A 338 12.60 -5.61 -15.32
CA GLY A 338 13.61 -6.26 -14.47
C GLY A 338 13.04 -7.16 -13.35
N ASP A 339 11.72 -7.37 -13.29
CA ASP A 339 11.12 -8.31 -12.34
C ASP A 339 11.40 -9.74 -12.75
N GLN A 340 11.76 -10.61 -11.80
CA GLN A 340 12.16 -11.99 -12.04
C GLN A 340 11.39 -12.96 -11.18
N PHE A 341 11.05 -14.12 -11.75
CA PHE A 341 10.43 -15.23 -11.05
C PHE A 341 11.48 -16.18 -10.49
N ASN A 342 11.52 -16.35 -9.16
CA ASN A 342 12.62 -17.02 -8.45
C ASN A 342 12.26 -18.42 -7.90
N LEU A 343 11.00 -18.87 -7.99
CA LEU A 343 10.67 -20.21 -7.52
C LEU A 343 11.30 -21.30 -8.42
N SER A 344 11.75 -22.39 -7.78
CA SER A 344 12.39 -23.50 -8.47
C SER A 344 11.39 -24.36 -9.26
N LYS A 345 11.86 -25.10 -10.26
CA LYS A 345 11.08 -26.09 -11.02
C LYS A 345 10.41 -27.12 -10.10
N LYS A 346 11.13 -27.61 -9.08
CA LYS A 346 10.60 -28.55 -8.08
C LYS A 346 9.38 -27.98 -7.36
N HIS A 347 9.41 -26.69 -7.01
CA HIS A 347 8.31 -26.01 -6.35
C HIS A 347 7.09 -25.87 -7.26
N CYS A 348 7.31 -25.61 -8.55
CA CYS A 348 6.27 -25.36 -9.54
C CYS A 348 5.69 -26.63 -10.17
N LYS A 349 6.13 -27.83 -9.77
CA LYS A 349 5.75 -29.12 -10.41
C LYS A 349 4.25 -29.31 -10.61
N ASN A 350 3.42 -28.82 -9.69
CA ASN A 350 1.96 -28.94 -9.73
C ASN A 350 1.26 -27.60 -10.01
N PHE A 351 1.94 -26.67 -10.68
CA PHE A 351 1.35 -25.41 -11.12
C PHE A 351 0.94 -25.50 -12.58
N LYS A 352 -0.22 -24.96 -12.91
CA LYS A 352 -0.65 -24.62 -14.26
C LYS A 352 -0.76 -23.13 -14.37
N THR A 353 -0.11 -22.53 -15.34
CA THR A 353 0.02 -21.08 -15.45
C THR A 353 -0.71 -20.56 -16.67
N PHE A 354 -1.51 -19.52 -16.49
CA PHE A 354 -2.37 -18.92 -17.50
C PHE A 354 -2.07 -17.43 -17.57
N ILE A 355 -1.69 -16.94 -18.75
CA ILE A 355 -1.38 -15.52 -18.97
C ILE A 355 -2.47 -14.90 -19.83
N PHE A 356 -3.03 -13.76 -19.41
CA PHE A 356 -3.96 -12.96 -20.19
C PHE A 356 -3.33 -11.66 -20.69
N GLY A 357 -3.88 -11.16 -21.81
CA GLY A 357 -3.48 -9.90 -22.42
C GLY A 357 -2.26 -9.98 -23.34
N ASP A 358 -1.76 -8.83 -23.81
CA ASP A 358 -0.81 -8.77 -24.93
C ASP A 358 0.66 -8.98 -24.52
N ASN A 359 0.99 -8.86 -23.23
CA ASN A 359 2.37 -8.94 -22.73
C ASN A 359 2.84 -10.37 -22.39
N HIS A 360 2.23 -11.39 -22.99
CA HIS A 360 2.48 -12.78 -22.63
C HIS A 360 3.93 -13.23 -22.85
N GLU A 361 4.63 -12.76 -23.88
CA GLU A 361 6.01 -13.14 -24.14
C GLU A 361 6.99 -12.65 -23.06
N GLU A 362 6.77 -11.45 -22.50
CA GLU A 362 7.62 -10.93 -21.42
C GLU A 362 7.46 -11.74 -20.13
N PHE A 363 6.24 -12.21 -19.83
CA PHE A 363 5.99 -13.12 -18.72
C PHE A 363 6.59 -14.50 -18.96
N LYS A 364 6.40 -15.10 -20.16
CA LYS A 364 6.91 -16.44 -20.51
C LYS A 364 8.41 -16.59 -20.34
N ARG A 365 9.19 -15.55 -20.67
CA ARG A 365 10.66 -15.58 -20.54
C ARG A 365 11.10 -15.93 -19.11
N ASN A 366 10.30 -15.56 -18.10
CA ASN A 366 10.57 -15.86 -16.69
C ASN A 366 10.29 -17.31 -16.29
N PHE A 367 9.51 -18.05 -17.10
CA PHE A 367 9.06 -19.42 -16.77
C PHE A 367 9.75 -20.49 -17.57
N LYS A 368 10.70 -20.14 -18.45
CA LYS A 368 11.42 -21.08 -19.32
C LYS A 368 11.92 -22.28 -18.51
N ASN A 369 11.49 -23.50 -18.90
CA ASN A 369 11.83 -24.77 -18.24
C ASN A 369 11.38 -24.95 -16.77
N LYS A 370 10.55 -24.05 -16.20
CA LYS A 370 10.06 -24.18 -14.82
C LYS A 370 8.66 -24.78 -14.71
N MET A 371 7.75 -24.39 -15.60
CA MET A 371 6.35 -24.85 -15.61
C MET A 371 5.67 -24.60 -16.96
N PRO A 372 4.58 -25.35 -17.29
CA PRO A 372 3.79 -25.09 -18.48
C PRO A 372 3.04 -23.75 -18.38
N VAL A 373 2.91 -23.06 -19.52
CA VAL A 373 2.27 -21.75 -19.64
C VAL A 373 1.31 -21.76 -20.83
N ASN A 374 0.05 -21.41 -20.58
CA ASN A 374 -1.00 -21.23 -21.57
C ASN A 374 -1.36 -19.76 -21.72
N ASN A 375 -1.50 -19.28 -22.96
CA ASN A 375 -1.83 -17.87 -23.23
C ASN A 375 -3.28 -17.73 -23.66
N PHE A 376 -3.89 -16.62 -23.21
CA PHE A 376 -5.26 -16.27 -23.53
C PHE A 376 -5.38 -14.76 -23.75
N THR A 377 -6.36 -14.36 -24.51
CA THR A 377 -6.65 -12.93 -24.72
C THR A 377 -7.31 -12.30 -23.50
N ASN A 378 -8.12 -13.03 -22.77
CA ASN A 378 -8.91 -12.48 -21.67
C ASN A 378 -9.12 -13.47 -20.50
N LEU A 379 -9.57 -12.92 -19.36
CA LEU A 379 -9.79 -13.68 -18.12
C LEU A 379 -10.98 -14.66 -18.20
N LYS A 380 -11.97 -14.41 -19.07
CA LYS A 380 -13.16 -15.26 -19.18
C LYS A 380 -12.77 -16.61 -19.78
N ASP A 381 -11.93 -16.61 -20.83
CA ASP A 381 -11.50 -17.82 -21.51
C ASP A 381 -10.58 -18.66 -20.61
N ILE A 382 -9.71 -18.02 -19.83
CA ILE A 382 -8.93 -18.72 -18.80
C ILE A 382 -9.83 -19.45 -17.80
N LEU A 383 -10.87 -18.76 -17.29
CA LEU A 383 -11.78 -19.39 -16.34
C LEU A 383 -12.58 -20.53 -16.98
N ASN A 384 -12.99 -20.42 -18.27
CA ASN A 384 -13.61 -21.52 -19.01
C ASN A 384 -12.70 -22.75 -19.00
N GLU A 385 -11.45 -22.58 -19.38
CA GLU A 385 -10.45 -23.67 -19.44
C GLU A 385 -10.21 -24.28 -18.05
N ILE A 386 -10.01 -23.46 -17.03
CA ILE A 386 -9.77 -23.95 -15.67
C ILE A 386 -10.99 -24.73 -15.14
N PHE A 387 -12.20 -24.20 -15.31
CA PHE A 387 -13.40 -24.88 -14.83
C PHE A 387 -13.73 -26.14 -15.62
N PHE A 388 -13.37 -26.21 -16.91
CA PHE A 388 -13.43 -27.44 -17.71
C PHE A 388 -12.45 -28.50 -17.20
N ASP A 389 -11.19 -28.13 -16.96
CA ASP A 389 -10.17 -29.03 -16.41
C ASP A 389 -10.54 -29.54 -15.00
N LEU A 390 -11.15 -28.71 -14.18
CA LEU A 390 -11.62 -29.09 -12.83
C LEU A 390 -12.80 -30.09 -12.85
N LYS A 391 -13.64 -30.11 -13.89
CA LYS A 391 -14.71 -31.10 -14.03
C LYS A 391 -14.15 -32.52 -14.30
N ASN A 392 -13.03 -32.59 -14.99
CA ASN A 392 -12.44 -33.84 -15.45
C ASN A 392 -11.41 -34.44 -14.47
N LYS A 393 -11.10 -33.75 -13.35
CA LYS A 393 -10.12 -34.22 -12.35
C LYS A 393 -10.79 -34.70 -11.07
N LYS A 394 -10.50 -35.97 -10.72
CA LYS A 394 -10.87 -36.53 -9.41
C LYS A 394 -9.97 -35.96 -8.29
N LEU A 395 -10.63 -35.32 -7.30
CA LEU A 395 -10.30 -35.20 -5.86
C LEU A 395 -8.84 -34.91 -5.46
N LYS A 396 -8.35 -33.70 -5.75
CA LYS A 396 -7.31 -33.05 -4.90
C LYS A 396 -7.76 -31.63 -4.68
N LYS A 397 -7.54 -31.07 -3.50
CA LYS A 397 -7.85 -29.66 -3.23
C LYS A 397 -7.05 -28.77 -4.18
N ASN A 398 -7.73 -28.08 -5.09
CA ASN A 398 -7.15 -27.19 -6.10
C ASN A 398 -7.26 -25.74 -5.65
N ILE A 399 -6.37 -24.91 -6.15
CA ILE A 399 -6.37 -23.47 -5.86
C ILE A 399 -6.36 -22.71 -7.18
N ILE A 400 -7.37 -21.85 -7.41
CA ILE A 400 -7.31 -20.83 -8.45
C ILE A 400 -6.71 -19.58 -7.80
N PHE A 401 -5.53 -19.18 -8.23
CA PHE A 401 -4.81 -18.05 -7.70
C PHE A 401 -4.71 -16.94 -8.76
N PHE A 402 -5.58 -15.94 -8.66
CA PHE A 402 -5.52 -14.74 -9.47
C PHE A 402 -4.55 -13.75 -8.85
N SER A 403 -3.31 -13.77 -9.31
CA SER A 403 -2.22 -12.89 -8.86
C SER A 403 -1.43 -12.42 -10.07
N PRO A 404 -1.83 -11.30 -10.67
CA PRO A 404 -1.41 -10.88 -12.01
C PRO A 404 0.08 -10.66 -12.21
N ALA A 405 0.84 -10.35 -11.17
CA ALA A 405 2.26 -10.00 -11.23
C ALA A 405 2.59 -8.84 -12.19
N GLY A 406 1.57 -8.14 -12.68
CA GLY A 406 1.66 -6.99 -13.60
C GLY A 406 0.72 -5.86 -13.22
N ALA A 407 1.04 -4.64 -13.65
CA ALA A 407 0.15 -3.50 -13.47
C ALA A 407 -1.12 -3.66 -14.33
N SER A 408 -2.23 -3.04 -13.89
CA SER A 408 -3.56 -3.27 -14.47
C SER A 408 -3.96 -2.27 -15.57
N PHE A 409 -3.04 -1.38 -15.99
CA PHE A 409 -3.37 -0.25 -16.86
C PHE A 409 -3.46 -0.60 -18.36
N ASP A 410 -3.29 -1.84 -18.72
CA ASP A 410 -3.48 -2.39 -20.06
C ASP A 410 -4.96 -2.59 -20.43
N GLY A 411 -5.84 -2.87 -19.48
CA GLY A 411 -7.27 -3.09 -19.75
C GLY A 411 -8.20 -2.62 -18.64
N PHE A 412 -7.65 -2.12 -17.51
CA PHE A 412 -8.43 -1.72 -16.36
C PHE A 412 -7.99 -0.36 -15.80
N LYS A 413 -8.91 0.38 -15.18
CA LYS A 413 -8.61 1.68 -14.57
C LYS A 413 -7.60 1.57 -13.41
N ASN A 414 -7.62 0.48 -12.70
CA ASN A 414 -6.77 0.18 -11.55
C ASN A 414 -6.92 -1.29 -11.14
N PHE A 415 -6.15 -1.73 -10.13
CA PHE A 415 -6.23 -3.11 -9.66
C PHE A 415 -7.56 -3.45 -8.97
N GLU A 416 -8.26 -2.48 -8.40
CA GLU A 416 -9.58 -2.67 -7.81
C GLU A 416 -10.60 -3.04 -8.86
N ASP A 417 -10.58 -2.34 -10.01
CA ASP A 417 -11.45 -2.60 -11.15
C ASP A 417 -11.18 -3.99 -11.73
N ARG A 418 -9.91 -4.35 -11.93
CA ARG A 418 -9.47 -5.68 -12.35
C ARG A 418 -9.92 -6.78 -11.37
N GLY A 419 -9.75 -6.55 -10.07
CA GLY A 419 -10.16 -7.49 -9.04
C GLY A 419 -11.68 -7.65 -8.93
N LYS A 420 -12.44 -6.56 -9.12
CA LYS A 420 -13.90 -6.60 -9.19
C LYS A 420 -14.39 -7.43 -10.38
N TYR A 421 -13.81 -7.20 -11.54
CA TYR A 421 -14.13 -7.95 -12.76
C TYR A 421 -13.89 -9.45 -12.58
N PHE A 422 -12.73 -9.83 -12.05
CA PHE A 422 -12.45 -11.24 -11.72
C PHE A 422 -13.50 -11.84 -10.77
N ASN A 423 -13.87 -11.15 -9.70
CA ASN A 423 -14.89 -11.63 -8.77
C ASN A 423 -16.26 -11.83 -9.45
N GLN A 424 -16.63 -10.92 -10.37
CA GLN A 424 -17.88 -11.03 -11.13
C GLN A 424 -17.88 -12.26 -12.06
N LEU A 425 -16.77 -12.52 -12.75
CA LEU A 425 -16.61 -13.72 -13.57
C LEU A 425 -16.73 -14.98 -12.73
N VAL A 426 -15.96 -15.09 -11.65
CA VAL A 426 -16.01 -16.25 -10.75
C VAL A 426 -17.43 -16.52 -10.24
N LYS A 427 -18.17 -15.48 -9.83
CA LYS A 427 -19.56 -15.63 -9.39
C LYS A 427 -20.45 -16.22 -10.49
N LYS A 428 -20.30 -15.78 -11.76
CA LYS A 428 -21.04 -16.34 -12.90
C LYS A 428 -20.75 -17.83 -13.10
N PHE A 429 -19.46 -18.24 -13.03
CA PHE A 429 -19.06 -19.63 -13.20
C PHE A 429 -19.53 -20.53 -12.06
N LEU A 430 -19.53 -20.05 -10.81
CA LEU A 430 -20.02 -20.81 -9.68
C LEU A 430 -21.57 -20.96 -9.69
N ASN A 431 -22.29 -19.95 -10.16
CA ASN A 431 -23.75 -20.03 -10.29
C ASN A 431 -24.19 -20.93 -11.45
N ALA A 432 -23.41 -20.99 -12.54
CA ALA A 432 -23.70 -21.90 -13.65
C ALA A 432 -23.45 -23.40 -13.32
N LYS A 433 -22.83 -23.70 -12.16
CA LYS A 433 -22.62 -25.04 -11.63
C LYS A 433 -23.73 -25.53 -10.68
N ARG A 434 -24.61 -24.63 -10.25
CA ARG A 434 -25.82 -24.97 -9.51
C ARG A 434 -26.98 -25.19 -10.45
#